data_6151d07cfe934fd45dda83cb6b73bb5a
#
_entry.id   6151d07cfe934fd45dda83cb6b73bb5a
#
_cell.length_a   1.000
_cell.length_b   1.000
_cell.length_c   1.000
_cell.angle_alpha   90.00
_cell.angle_beta   90.00
_cell.angle_gamma   90.00
#
_symmetry.space_group_name_H-M   'P 1'
#
loop_
_entity.id
_entity.type
_entity.pdbx_description
1 polymer ?
#
loop_
_entity_poly.entity_id
_entity_poly.type
_entity_poly.pdbx_seq_one_letter_code
_entity_poly.pdbx_strand_id
1 'polypeptide(L)'
;MFFGNIMLLKGDDIMNYARWATKEEMLKFLKEVDINSDIKKSGIPMGYDKNKLYIKDDNSHTIIIGAPGSGKTQGVMLPQIKLAIKAGESLFINDVKGEILDEIGGELKNNNYNIIALDYANLEKGNYYNVLTFPYELYKNNNKDKAI
;
A
#
# COMPACT_ATOMS: atom_id res chain seq x y z
N MET A 1 -13.05 6.46 -16.90
CA MET A 1 -11.68 6.98 -16.99
C MET A 1 -11.45 7.92 -15.82
N PHE A 2 -10.84 7.42 -14.74
CA PHE A 2 -10.49 8.24 -13.58
C PHE A 2 -8.99 8.53 -13.65
N PHE A 3 -8.64 9.69 -14.18
CA PHE A 3 -7.31 10.24 -13.93
C PHE A 3 -7.39 11.02 -12.62
N GLY A 4 -6.69 10.56 -11.61
CA GLY A 4 -6.44 11.39 -10.44
C GLY A 4 -5.78 12.69 -10.90
N ASN A 5 -6.14 13.80 -10.27
CA ASN A 5 -5.63 15.13 -10.60
C ASN A 5 -4.12 15.21 -10.29
N ILE A 6 -3.26 14.90 -11.26
CA ILE A 6 -1.82 15.16 -11.13
C ILE A 6 -1.58 16.58 -11.64
N MET A 7 -1.36 17.49 -10.71
CA MET A 7 -0.93 18.85 -11.02
C MET A 7 0.59 18.92 -10.92
N LEU A 8 1.26 19.14 -12.04
CA LEU A 8 2.70 19.41 -12.08
C LEU A 8 2.91 20.93 -11.98
N LEU A 9 3.52 21.37 -10.88
CA LEU A 9 3.99 22.74 -10.73
C LEU A 9 5.46 22.81 -11.17
N LYS A 10 5.76 23.51 -12.24
CA LYS A 10 7.11 23.83 -12.66
C LYS A 10 7.50 25.18 -12.08
N GLY A 11 8.68 25.28 -11.43
CA GLY A 11 9.06 26.36 -10.54
C GLY A 11 9.11 27.77 -11.15
N ASP A 12 9.21 27.94 -12.47
CA ASP A 12 9.39 29.25 -13.10
C ASP A 12 8.16 29.78 -13.86
N ASP A 13 7.08 28.99 -14.01
CA ASP A 13 5.86 29.37 -14.70
C ASP A 13 4.63 29.37 -13.77
N ILE A 14 4.77 29.95 -12.57
CA ILE A 14 3.66 30.02 -11.57
C ILE A 14 2.52 30.94 -12.02
N MET A 15 2.66 31.60 -13.12
CA MET A 15 1.64 32.49 -13.66
C MET A 15 0.97 31.85 -14.87
N ASN A 16 -0.20 31.26 -14.67
CA ASN A 16 -1.38 31.36 -15.48
C ASN A 16 -2.14 30.09 -15.92
N TYR A 17 -1.61 28.85 -16.00
CA TYR A 17 -2.47 27.79 -16.51
C TYR A 17 -2.21 26.43 -15.84
N ALA A 18 -2.96 26.11 -14.78
CA ALA A 18 -3.09 24.72 -14.34
C ALA A 18 -3.81 23.92 -15.44
N ARG A 19 -3.16 22.92 -15.99
CA ARG A 19 -3.70 21.98 -16.96
C ARG A 19 -3.42 20.54 -16.56
N TRP A 20 -4.16 19.63 -17.13
CA TRP A 20 -3.87 18.21 -16.98
C TRP A 20 -2.53 17.85 -17.62
N ALA A 21 -1.76 17.01 -16.93
CA ALA A 21 -0.54 16.48 -17.49
C ALA A 21 -0.82 15.64 -18.75
N THR A 22 0.00 15.79 -19.77
CA THR A 22 -0.04 14.90 -20.94
C THR A 22 0.45 13.50 -20.55
N LYS A 23 0.13 12.48 -21.35
CA LYS A 23 0.64 11.13 -21.11
C LYS A 23 2.19 11.08 -21.05
N GLU A 24 2.86 11.84 -21.92
CA GLU A 24 4.31 11.92 -21.95
C GLU A 24 4.89 12.54 -20.67
N GLU A 25 4.23 13.56 -20.14
CA GLU A 25 4.60 14.19 -18.87
C GLU A 25 4.37 13.23 -17.70
N MET A 26 3.25 12.49 -17.67
CA MET A 26 2.97 11.49 -16.65
C MET A 26 4.02 10.37 -16.64
N LEU A 27 4.43 9.88 -17.81
CA LEU A 27 5.42 8.81 -17.94
C LEU A 27 6.84 9.19 -17.50
N LYS A 28 7.11 10.48 -17.26
CA LYS A 28 8.36 10.91 -16.62
C LYS A 28 8.41 10.59 -15.12
N PHE A 29 7.26 10.43 -14.49
CA PHE A 29 7.11 10.25 -13.04
C PHE A 29 6.42 8.94 -12.67
N LEU A 30 5.68 8.35 -13.60
CA LEU A 30 4.91 7.13 -13.38
C LEU A 30 5.42 6.04 -14.30
N LYS A 31 5.38 4.82 -13.79
CA LYS A 31 5.66 3.62 -14.56
C LYS A 31 4.37 3.04 -15.11
N GLU A 32 4.36 2.74 -16.39
CA GLU A 32 3.27 1.99 -17.02
C GLU A 32 3.48 0.49 -16.79
N VAL A 33 2.48 -0.19 -16.25
CA VAL A 33 2.49 -1.63 -15.96
C VAL A 33 1.25 -2.26 -16.57
N ASP A 34 1.40 -3.38 -17.24
CA ASP A 34 0.25 -4.18 -17.67
C ASP A 34 -0.28 -4.97 -16.48
N ILE A 35 -1.59 -4.87 -16.22
CA ILE A 35 -2.27 -5.54 -15.10
C ILE A 35 -2.13 -7.08 -15.19
N ASN A 36 -1.99 -7.62 -16.41
CA ASN A 36 -1.88 -9.05 -16.65
C ASN A 36 -0.43 -9.56 -16.66
N SER A 37 0.55 -8.66 -16.56
CA SER A 37 1.97 -9.06 -16.52
C SER A 37 2.43 -9.41 -15.10
N ASP A 38 3.59 -10.06 -15.00
CA ASP A 38 4.28 -10.25 -13.74
C ASP A 38 4.80 -8.90 -13.22
N ILE A 39 4.37 -8.56 -12.02
CA ILE A 39 4.74 -7.31 -11.35
C ILE A 39 5.83 -7.63 -10.35
N LYS A 40 7.05 -7.10 -10.57
CA LYS A 40 8.20 -7.34 -9.69
C LYS A 40 8.32 -6.35 -8.53
N LYS A 41 7.66 -5.21 -8.63
CA LYS A 41 7.66 -4.16 -7.63
C LYS A 41 6.32 -3.46 -7.65
N SER A 42 5.71 -3.31 -6.50
CA SER A 42 4.46 -2.58 -6.35
C SER A 42 4.67 -1.07 -6.42
N GLY A 43 3.60 -0.33 -6.37
CA GLY A 43 3.59 1.11 -6.33
C GLY A 43 2.20 1.64 -6.06
N ILE A 44 2.10 2.95 -5.91
CA ILE A 44 0.82 3.60 -5.69
C ILE A 44 0.11 3.76 -7.03
N PRO A 45 -1.11 3.20 -7.20
CA PRO A 45 -1.88 3.36 -8.42
C PRO A 45 -2.35 4.81 -8.54
N MET A 46 -1.95 5.47 -9.62
CA MET A 46 -2.28 6.87 -9.91
C MET A 46 -3.34 7.00 -11.01
N GLY A 47 -3.50 5.97 -11.83
CA GLY A 47 -4.50 5.94 -12.89
C GLY A 47 -4.44 4.65 -13.69
N TYR A 48 -5.46 4.41 -14.52
CA TYR A 48 -5.49 3.26 -15.41
C TYR A 48 -6.08 3.63 -16.77
N ASP A 49 -5.64 2.93 -17.80
CA ASP A 49 -6.20 3.01 -19.15
C ASP A 49 -6.25 1.59 -19.73
N LYS A 50 -7.46 1.06 -19.95
CA LYS A 50 -7.71 -0.32 -20.38
C LYS A 50 -7.00 -1.33 -19.44
N ASN A 51 -5.98 -2.03 -19.94
CA ASN A 51 -5.19 -3.00 -19.18
C ASN A 51 -3.89 -2.42 -18.60
N LYS A 52 -3.66 -1.12 -18.75
CA LYS A 52 -2.46 -0.44 -18.29
C LYS A 52 -2.74 0.33 -17.02
N LEU A 53 -1.88 0.11 -16.04
CA LEU A 53 -1.89 0.80 -14.77
C LEU A 53 -0.68 1.74 -14.71
N TYR A 54 -0.90 2.97 -14.30
CA TYR A 54 0.17 3.95 -14.07
C TYR A 54 0.45 3.99 -12.59
N ILE A 55 1.63 3.56 -12.19
CA ILE A 55 2.02 3.46 -10.79
C ILE A 55 3.19 4.38 -10.47
N LYS A 56 3.21 4.90 -9.25
CA LYS A 56 4.37 5.55 -8.66
C LYS A 56 5.10 4.54 -7.79
N ASP A 57 6.28 4.09 -8.21
CA ASP A 57 7.04 3.01 -7.59
C ASP A 57 8.32 3.47 -6.86
N ASP A 58 8.38 4.76 -6.51
CA ASP A 58 9.46 5.31 -5.71
C ASP A 58 9.29 5.00 -4.20
N ASN A 59 10.35 5.25 -3.42
CA ASN A 59 10.35 5.04 -1.97
C ASN A 59 9.81 6.26 -1.21
N SER A 60 8.75 6.88 -1.70
CA SER A 60 8.13 8.04 -1.05
C SER A 60 6.99 7.65 -0.11
N HIS A 61 6.82 8.45 0.94
CA HIS A 61 5.62 8.37 1.77
C HIS A 61 4.47 9.10 1.08
N THR A 62 3.27 8.56 1.17
CA THR A 62 2.08 9.13 0.53
C THR A 62 0.95 9.30 1.53
N ILE A 63 0.33 10.47 1.50
CA ILE A 63 -0.89 10.76 2.26
C ILE A 63 -2.06 10.84 1.28
N ILE A 64 -3.14 10.10 1.58
CA ILE A 64 -4.37 10.11 0.80
C ILE A 64 -5.46 10.76 1.66
N ILE A 65 -5.92 11.92 1.24
CA ILE A 65 -6.94 12.69 1.95
C ILE A 65 -8.26 12.65 1.17
N GLY A 66 -9.35 12.44 1.86
CA GLY A 66 -10.68 12.44 1.27
C GLY A 66 -11.77 12.27 2.33
N ALA A 67 -12.96 12.78 2.05
CA ALA A 67 -14.12 12.63 2.92
C ALA A 67 -14.51 11.14 3.11
N PRO A 68 -15.26 10.79 4.17
CA PRO A 68 -15.89 9.48 4.28
C PRO A 68 -16.68 9.14 3.01
N GLY A 69 -16.58 7.90 2.53
CA GLY A 69 -17.26 7.48 1.30
C GLY A 69 -16.64 7.95 -0.02
N SER A 70 -15.51 8.68 -0.01
CA SER A 70 -14.83 9.14 -1.24
C SER A 70 -14.10 8.05 -2.03
N GLY A 71 -14.20 6.78 -1.62
CA GLY A 71 -13.60 5.65 -2.33
C GLY A 71 -12.11 5.44 -2.09
N LYS A 72 -11.50 6.04 -1.04
CA LYS A 72 -10.07 5.87 -0.74
C LYS A 72 -9.64 4.41 -0.64
N THR A 73 -10.40 3.61 0.09
CA THR A 73 -10.12 2.18 0.28
C THR A 73 -10.21 1.44 -1.04
N GLN A 74 -11.32 1.58 -1.75
CA GLN A 74 -11.58 0.87 -3.00
C GLN A 74 -10.74 1.38 -4.19
N GLY A 75 -10.52 2.69 -4.25
CA GLY A 75 -9.86 3.32 -5.40
C GLY A 75 -8.34 3.34 -5.32
N VAL A 76 -7.76 3.28 -4.10
CA VAL A 76 -6.30 3.40 -3.93
C VAL A 76 -5.74 2.28 -3.07
N MET A 77 -6.27 2.07 -1.85
CA MET A 77 -5.65 1.12 -0.89
C MET A 77 -5.72 -0.32 -1.39
N LEU A 78 -6.89 -0.82 -1.75
CA LEU A 78 -7.05 -2.20 -2.23
C LEU A 78 -6.27 -2.46 -3.53
N PRO A 79 -6.31 -1.59 -4.57
CA PRO A 79 -5.45 -1.77 -5.73
C PRO A 79 -3.95 -1.79 -5.39
N GLN A 80 -3.49 -0.95 -4.48
CA GLN A 80 -2.09 -0.95 -4.04
C GLN A 80 -1.71 -2.26 -3.34
N ILE A 81 -2.57 -2.76 -2.45
CA ILE A 81 -2.36 -4.04 -1.76
C ILE A 81 -2.32 -5.20 -2.76
N LYS A 82 -3.24 -5.24 -3.72
CA LYS A 82 -3.25 -6.26 -4.78
C LYS A 82 -2.00 -6.21 -5.65
N LEU A 83 -1.47 -5.03 -5.94
CA LEU A 83 -0.17 -4.90 -6.62
C LEU A 83 0.98 -5.45 -5.78
N ALA A 84 1.01 -5.18 -4.48
CA ALA A 84 2.03 -5.70 -3.57
C ALA A 84 1.95 -7.23 -3.44
N ILE A 85 0.74 -7.79 -3.39
CA ILE A 85 0.53 -9.25 -3.41
C ILE A 85 1.10 -9.86 -4.70
N LYS A 86 0.81 -9.27 -5.86
CA LYS A 86 1.36 -9.73 -7.14
C LYS A 86 2.88 -9.63 -7.21
N ALA A 87 3.46 -8.61 -6.56
CA ALA A 87 4.90 -8.42 -6.50
C ALA A 87 5.59 -9.32 -5.45
N GLY A 88 4.84 -10.06 -4.63
CA GLY A 88 5.38 -10.88 -3.55
C GLY A 88 5.97 -10.07 -2.39
N GLU A 89 5.53 -8.83 -2.20
CA GLU A 89 6.04 -7.92 -1.16
C GLU A 89 5.36 -8.16 0.19
N SER A 90 6.11 -8.01 1.29
CA SER A 90 5.55 -8.06 2.64
C SER A 90 4.74 -6.81 2.92
N LEU A 91 3.63 -6.97 3.64
CA LEU A 91 2.67 -5.90 3.93
C LEU A 91 2.47 -5.75 5.44
N PHE A 92 2.39 -4.51 5.89
CA PHE A 92 1.88 -4.16 7.20
C PHE A 92 0.68 -3.23 7.03
N ILE A 93 -0.49 -3.66 7.50
CA ILE A 93 -1.76 -2.96 7.28
C ILE A 93 -2.42 -2.69 8.62
N ASN A 94 -2.77 -1.43 8.89
CA ASN A 94 -3.65 -1.08 9.99
C ASN A 94 -5.10 -1.02 9.49
N ASP A 95 -5.85 -2.08 9.79
CA ASP A 95 -7.25 -2.27 9.36
C ASP A 95 -8.20 -2.14 10.55
N VAL A 96 -8.59 -0.92 10.86
CA VAL A 96 -9.42 -0.62 12.06
C VAL A 96 -10.78 -1.31 12.05
N LYS A 97 -11.32 -1.61 10.87
CA LYS A 97 -12.66 -2.20 10.70
C LYS A 97 -12.64 -3.68 10.32
N GLY A 98 -11.49 -4.22 9.93
CA GLY A 98 -11.37 -5.56 9.39
C GLY A 98 -11.82 -5.71 7.93
N GLU A 99 -12.29 -4.62 7.30
CA GLU A 99 -12.82 -4.64 5.92
C GLU A 99 -11.78 -5.07 4.89
N ILE A 100 -10.51 -4.70 5.10
CA ILE A 100 -9.42 -5.03 4.18
C ILE A 100 -9.10 -6.53 4.28
N LEU A 101 -8.96 -7.05 5.48
CA LEU A 101 -8.67 -8.47 5.67
C LEU A 101 -9.80 -9.36 5.13
N ASP A 102 -11.05 -8.96 5.33
CA ASP A 102 -12.21 -9.67 4.80
C ASP A 102 -12.20 -9.71 3.26
N GLU A 103 -11.83 -8.61 2.61
CA GLU A 103 -11.79 -8.48 1.14
C GLU A 103 -10.64 -9.28 0.52
N ILE A 104 -9.42 -9.19 1.07
CA ILE A 104 -8.20 -9.73 0.44
C ILE A 104 -7.65 -11.01 1.09
N GLY A 105 -8.19 -11.43 2.23
CA GLY A 105 -7.66 -12.58 2.98
C GLY A 105 -7.61 -13.88 2.15
N GLY A 106 -8.59 -14.08 1.28
CA GLY A 106 -8.62 -15.20 0.33
C GLY A 106 -7.48 -15.11 -0.70
N GLU A 107 -7.24 -13.93 -1.25
CA GLU A 107 -6.17 -13.68 -2.24
C GLU A 107 -4.80 -13.88 -1.60
N LEU A 108 -4.59 -13.41 -0.38
CA LEU A 108 -3.35 -13.61 0.38
C LEU A 108 -3.06 -15.09 0.60
N LYS A 109 -4.05 -15.89 1.01
CA LYS A 109 -3.92 -17.34 1.20
C LYS A 109 -3.56 -18.05 -0.10
N ASN A 110 -4.23 -17.69 -1.19
CA ASN A 110 -3.98 -18.29 -2.52
C ASN A 110 -2.56 -17.98 -3.04
N ASN A 111 -1.97 -16.87 -2.60
CA ASN A 111 -0.59 -16.49 -2.93
C ASN A 111 0.42 -16.92 -1.84
N ASN A 112 0.04 -17.85 -0.95
CA ASN A 112 0.90 -18.43 0.10
C ASN A 112 1.48 -17.41 1.10
N TYR A 113 0.75 -16.33 1.38
CA TYR A 113 1.14 -15.38 2.42
C TYR A 113 0.92 -15.96 3.81
N ASN A 114 1.88 -15.75 4.70
CA ASN A 114 1.70 -15.96 6.13
C ASN A 114 0.98 -14.75 6.70
N ILE A 115 -0.27 -14.92 7.12
CA ILE A 115 -1.12 -13.84 7.63
C ILE A 115 -1.06 -13.85 9.15
N ILE A 116 -0.60 -12.73 9.73
CA ILE A 116 -0.63 -12.50 11.18
C ILE A 116 -1.63 -11.36 11.42
N ALA A 117 -2.78 -11.69 11.99
CA ALA A 117 -3.82 -10.73 12.32
C ALA A 117 -3.86 -10.51 13.84
N LEU A 118 -3.58 -9.28 14.29
CA LEU A 118 -3.69 -8.87 15.67
C LEU A 118 -5.03 -8.16 15.87
N ASP A 119 -5.98 -8.84 16.48
CA ASP A 119 -7.30 -8.28 16.76
C ASP A 119 -7.41 -7.91 18.24
N TYR A 120 -7.24 -6.62 18.53
CA TYR A 120 -7.34 -6.09 19.89
C TYR A 120 -8.79 -5.90 20.38
N ALA A 121 -9.76 -5.92 19.47
CA ALA A 121 -11.17 -5.85 19.82
C ALA A 121 -11.74 -7.23 20.18
N ASN A 122 -11.23 -8.29 19.54
CA ASN A 122 -11.64 -9.67 19.73
C ASN A 122 -10.43 -10.57 19.94
N LEU A 123 -9.88 -10.54 21.15
CA LEU A 123 -8.66 -11.28 21.48
C LEU A 123 -8.75 -12.81 21.23
N GLU A 124 -9.93 -13.36 21.15
CA GLU A 124 -10.15 -14.79 20.88
C GLU A 124 -10.00 -15.16 19.39
N LYS A 125 -10.06 -14.20 18.48
CA LYS A 125 -10.09 -14.44 17.02
C LYS A 125 -8.78 -14.18 16.30
N GLY A 126 -7.85 -13.46 16.93
CA GLY A 126 -6.59 -13.05 16.33
C GLY A 126 -5.39 -13.89 16.76
N ASN A 127 -4.25 -13.57 16.21
CA ASN A 127 -2.96 -14.04 16.70
C ASN A 127 -2.58 -13.29 17.98
N TYR A 128 -1.87 -13.97 18.86
CA TYR A 128 -1.36 -13.35 20.08
C TYR A 128 0.06 -12.84 19.84
N TYR A 129 0.33 -11.60 20.26
CA TYR A 129 1.66 -11.04 20.26
C TYR A 129 1.97 -10.42 21.63
N ASN A 130 2.96 -10.98 22.30
CA ASN A 130 3.47 -10.41 23.54
C ASN A 130 4.79 -9.67 23.25
N VAL A 131 4.74 -8.33 23.33
CA VAL A 131 5.88 -7.44 23.07
C VAL A 131 7.07 -7.74 24.00
N LEU A 132 6.83 -8.34 25.17
CA LEU A 132 7.87 -8.65 26.14
C LEU A 132 8.53 -10.01 25.91
N THR A 133 8.02 -10.85 25.04
CA THR A 133 8.58 -12.20 24.81
C THR A 133 10.02 -12.13 24.38
N PHE A 134 10.32 -11.35 23.36
CA PHE A 134 11.68 -11.24 22.81
C PHE A 134 12.69 -10.61 23.82
N PRO A 135 12.40 -9.45 24.45
CA PRO A 135 13.23 -8.92 25.53
C PRO A 135 13.44 -9.91 26.69
N TYR A 136 12.39 -10.63 27.08
CA TYR A 136 12.48 -11.62 28.16
C TYR A 136 13.40 -12.79 27.80
N GLU A 137 13.31 -13.31 26.57
CA GLU A 137 14.21 -14.36 26.10
C GLU A 137 15.67 -13.89 26.02
N LEU A 138 15.92 -12.67 25.57
CA LEU A 138 17.26 -12.08 25.58
C LEU A 138 17.81 -11.96 27.00
N TYR A 139 16.98 -11.48 27.93
CA TYR A 139 17.34 -11.39 29.35
C TYR A 139 17.69 -12.77 29.94
N LYS A 140 16.85 -13.77 29.71
CA LYS A 140 17.03 -15.15 30.16
C LYS A 140 18.32 -15.80 29.62
N ASN A 141 18.68 -15.45 28.39
CA ASN A 141 19.90 -15.93 27.72
C ASN A 141 21.16 -15.08 28.01
N ASN A 142 21.16 -14.28 29.08
CA ASN A 142 22.24 -13.38 29.48
C ASN A 142 22.64 -12.28 28.47
N ASN A 143 21.84 -12.00 27.48
CA ASN A 143 22.02 -10.89 26.55
C ASN A 143 21.29 -9.62 27.04
N LYS A 144 21.61 -9.21 28.27
CA LYS A 144 20.90 -8.12 28.97
C LYS A 144 20.96 -6.78 28.23
N ASP A 145 22.10 -6.48 27.60
CA ASP A 145 22.29 -5.20 26.87
C ASP A 145 21.41 -5.07 25.62
N LYS A 146 20.85 -6.17 25.11
CA LYS A 146 19.94 -6.21 23.97
C LYS A 146 18.47 -6.38 24.37
N ALA A 147 18.21 -6.53 25.66
CA ALA A 147 16.85 -6.73 26.20
C ALA A 147 16.17 -5.42 26.62
N ILE A 148 16.86 -4.27 26.46
CA ILE A 148 16.41 -2.92 26.83
C ILE A 148 15.91 -2.20 25.59
#